data_96380d49df70638627a9bd3847b54f8d
#
_entry.id   96380d49df70638627a9bd3847b54f8d
#
_cell.length_a   1.000
_cell.length_b   1.000
_cell.length_c   1.000
_cell.angle_alpha   90.00
_cell.angle_beta   90.00
_cell.angle_gamma   90.00
#
_symmetry.space_group_name_H-M   'P 1'
#
loop_
_entity.id
_entity.type
_entity.pdbx_description
1 polymer ?
#
loop_
_entity_poly.entity_id
_entity_poly.type
_entity_poly.pdbx_seq_one_letter_code
_entity_poly.pdbx_strand_id
1 'polypeptide(L)'
;MTDIQKSPFLRVVSGGQSTSLQDRGRFGFQDKGVPPSGVLNQNAMKIVNKLVGNDIEEAVLEIFLSGPILEVNAKNALVSLIGSNSSSIEIINRNVKIRPGRSIKVFEKDIIKINSGNENLISLFSISGGFNVTKVLGSKSTNPSVIMGGFKGGFLEDNMNLPLNKNIHKYHESLIPKFKSHDQVKIFRVIIGPHVDKFTNDEINKFLSTSWKVTKDINRMGIKLTGNKINSIAGRDMLSDGNQIGSIQITLSGEPIVLLPDRGTIGGYPKIATIISSDLELIPSLKIGQKIRFESINIDEAKKINIEFERKTNKILSSIIKI
;
A
#
# COMPACT_ATOMS: atom_id res chain seq x y z
N MET A 1 -20.57 0.73 41.32
CA MET A 1 -20.06 1.67 40.27
C MET A 1 -19.59 0.83 39.11
N THR A 2 -20.40 0.71 38.08
CA THR A 2 -20.03 -0.03 36.86
C THR A 2 -18.97 0.79 36.13
N ASP A 3 -17.75 0.24 36.08
CA ASP A 3 -16.68 0.76 35.23
C ASP A 3 -17.23 0.91 33.80
N ILE A 4 -17.53 2.14 33.39
CA ILE A 4 -17.77 2.48 32.00
C ILE A 4 -16.41 2.31 31.32
N GLN A 5 -16.14 1.09 30.87
CA GLN A 5 -14.91 0.77 30.16
C GLN A 5 -14.85 1.67 28.91
N LYS A 6 -14.04 2.72 28.94
CA LYS A 6 -13.83 3.62 27.81
C LYS A 6 -13.47 2.76 26.58
N SER A 7 -14.11 3.00 25.46
CA SER A 7 -13.81 2.30 24.21
C SER A 7 -12.32 2.45 23.88
N PRO A 8 -11.61 1.38 23.50
CA PRO A 8 -10.19 1.43 23.24
C PRO A 8 -9.89 2.27 21.99
N PHE A 9 -8.75 2.96 21.99
CA PHE A 9 -8.27 3.77 20.87
C PHE A 9 -6.75 3.90 20.85
N LEU A 10 -6.21 4.29 19.70
CA LEU A 10 -4.84 4.80 19.58
C LEU A 10 -4.90 6.33 19.52
N ARG A 11 -4.23 7.01 20.44
CA ARG A 11 -4.02 8.45 20.33
C ARG A 11 -2.86 8.73 19.39
N VAL A 12 -3.08 9.51 18.37
CA VAL A 12 -2.05 9.94 17.43
C VAL A 12 -1.25 11.06 18.10
N VAL A 13 -0.01 10.76 18.50
CA VAL A 13 0.93 11.77 19.02
C VAL A 13 1.55 12.53 17.87
N SER A 14 1.88 11.81 16.78
CA SER A 14 2.26 12.39 15.49
C SER A 14 1.75 11.49 14.37
N GLY A 15 1.10 12.08 13.36
CA GLY A 15 0.50 11.34 12.22
C GLY A 15 1.52 10.77 11.22
N GLY A 16 2.78 11.20 11.29
CA GLY A 16 3.76 10.94 10.24
C GLY A 16 3.48 11.79 9.00
N GLN A 17 4.14 11.47 7.88
CA GLN A 17 3.98 12.27 6.67
C GLN A 17 2.64 12.02 5.96
N SER A 18 2.26 10.77 5.78
CA SER A 18 1.01 10.37 5.10
C SER A 18 0.61 8.98 5.54
N THR A 19 0.04 8.87 6.74
CA THR A 19 -0.51 7.62 7.27
C THR A 19 -2.02 7.61 7.08
N SER A 20 -2.57 6.57 6.46
CA SER A 20 -4.01 6.43 6.24
C SER A 20 -4.50 5.02 6.55
N LEU A 21 -5.78 4.92 6.91
CA LEU A 21 -6.44 3.63 7.09
C LEU A 21 -6.81 3.07 5.72
N GLN A 22 -6.40 1.84 5.45
CA GLN A 22 -6.64 1.15 4.19
C GLN A 22 -7.05 -0.30 4.44
N ASP A 23 -8.03 -0.78 3.69
CA ASP A 23 -8.40 -2.19 3.59
C ASP A 23 -8.19 -2.70 2.15
N ARG A 24 -8.95 -3.69 1.72
CA ARG A 24 -8.90 -4.19 0.34
C ARG A 24 -9.28 -3.14 -0.70
N GLY A 25 -10.07 -2.13 -0.32
CA GLY A 25 -10.63 -1.10 -1.22
C GLY A 25 -12.11 -1.29 -1.52
N ARG A 26 -12.71 -0.30 -2.19
CA ARG A 26 -14.11 -0.25 -2.61
C ARG A 26 -14.25 -0.49 -4.11
N PHE A 27 -14.91 -1.58 -4.48
CA PHE A 27 -15.08 -1.98 -5.86
C PHE A 27 -16.53 -1.80 -6.32
N GLY A 28 -16.73 -1.65 -7.64
CA GLY A 28 -18.08 -1.53 -8.25
C GLY A 28 -18.62 -0.10 -8.33
N PHE A 29 -17.79 0.92 -8.13
CA PHE A 29 -18.21 2.33 -8.15
C PHE A 29 -17.37 3.20 -9.09
N GLN A 30 -16.50 2.60 -9.91
CA GLN A 30 -15.61 3.34 -10.80
C GLN A 30 -16.39 4.07 -11.93
N ASP A 31 -17.51 3.50 -12.36
CA ASP A 31 -18.47 4.12 -13.29
C ASP A 31 -19.10 5.41 -12.73
N LYS A 32 -19.10 5.56 -11.42
CA LYS A 32 -19.58 6.74 -10.68
C LYS A 32 -18.46 7.71 -10.28
N GLY A 33 -17.27 7.53 -10.83
CA GLY A 33 -16.11 8.38 -10.55
C GLY A 33 -15.41 8.08 -9.22
N VAL A 34 -15.78 6.99 -8.50
CA VAL A 34 -15.18 6.65 -7.22
C VAL A 34 -14.04 5.64 -7.41
N PRO A 35 -12.77 6.01 -7.13
CA PRO A 35 -11.66 5.08 -7.22
C PRO A 35 -11.71 4.01 -6.11
N PRO A 36 -11.18 2.81 -6.36
CA PRO A 36 -11.18 1.73 -5.37
C PRO A 36 -10.48 2.08 -4.06
N SER A 37 -9.44 2.88 -4.10
CA SER A 37 -8.53 3.06 -2.96
C SER A 37 -7.96 1.70 -2.48
N GLY A 38 -7.73 1.51 -1.19
CA GLY A 38 -7.18 0.27 -0.64
C GLY A 38 -5.66 0.28 -0.55
N VAL A 39 -5.12 -0.74 0.11
CA VAL A 39 -3.67 -0.90 0.26
C VAL A 39 -2.99 -1.14 -1.09
N LEU A 40 -1.77 -0.66 -1.23
CA LEU A 40 -0.94 -0.93 -2.40
C LEU A 40 -0.39 -2.36 -2.43
N ASN A 41 -0.29 -3.03 -1.28
CA ASN A 41 0.17 -4.41 -1.18
C ASN A 41 -0.85 -5.24 -0.40
N GLN A 42 -1.73 -5.94 -1.14
CA GLN A 42 -2.79 -6.78 -0.58
C GLN A 42 -2.22 -7.98 0.18
N ASN A 43 -1.13 -8.56 -0.31
CA ASN A 43 -0.51 -9.72 0.31
C ASN A 43 0.22 -9.36 1.62
N ALA A 44 0.88 -8.21 1.67
CA ALA A 44 1.44 -7.70 2.92
C ALA A 44 0.35 -7.38 3.96
N MET A 45 -0.83 -6.89 3.54
CA MET A 45 -1.99 -6.70 4.41
C MET A 45 -2.47 -8.02 5.02
N LYS A 46 -2.61 -9.07 4.21
CA LYS A 46 -2.97 -10.42 4.70
C LYS A 46 -1.98 -10.92 5.76
N ILE A 47 -0.68 -10.72 5.49
CA ILE A 47 0.40 -11.18 6.37
C ILE A 47 0.41 -10.40 7.70
N VAL A 48 0.37 -9.07 7.65
CA VAL A 48 0.44 -8.24 8.86
C VAL A 48 -0.77 -8.45 9.77
N ASN A 49 -1.96 -8.67 9.19
CA ASN A 49 -3.17 -9.02 9.91
C ASN A 49 -3.09 -10.40 10.55
N LYS A 50 -2.61 -11.40 9.82
CA LYS A 50 -2.41 -12.75 10.35
C LYS A 50 -1.47 -12.79 11.56
N LEU A 51 -0.42 -11.97 11.57
CA LEU A 51 0.53 -11.86 12.67
C LEU A 51 -0.11 -11.37 13.98
N VAL A 52 -1.15 -10.56 13.92
CA VAL A 52 -1.87 -10.07 15.10
C VAL A 52 -3.18 -10.82 15.37
N GLY A 53 -3.49 -11.86 14.57
CA GLY A 53 -4.68 -12.69 14.74
C GLY A 53 -5.98 -12.07 14.23
N ASN A 54 -5.91 -11.07 13.36
CA ASN A 54 -7.06 -10.46 12.69
C ASN A 54 -7.53 -11.32 11.51
N ASP A 55 -8.74 -11.02 11.01
CA ASP A 55 -9.12 -11.37 9.65
C ASP A 55 -8.08 -10.81 8.67
N ILE A 56 -7.72 -11.59 7.66
CA ILE A 56 -6.67 -11.22 6.70
C ILE A 56 -7.02 -10.00 5.84
N GLU A 57 -8.30 -9.66 5.75
CA GLU A 57 -8.82 -8.50 5.03
C GLU A 57 -9.15 -7.30 5.93
N GLU A 58 -8.85 -7.38 7.25
CA GLU A 58 -9.07 -6.25 8.17
C GLU A 58 -8.23 -5.04 7.75
N ALA A 59 -8.78 -3.84 8.00
CA ALA A 59 -8.10 -2.58 7.68
C ALA A 59 -6.79 -2.44 8.47
N VAL A 60 -5.80 -1.83 7.83
CA VAL A 60 -4.46 -1.58 8.36
C VAL A 60 -4.10 -0.10 8.21
N LEU A 61 -3.09 0.38 8.92
CA LEU A 61 -2.47 1.66 8.60
C LEU A 61 -1.45 1.45 7.48
N GLU A 62 -1.70 2.09 6.35
CA GLU A 62 -0.71 2.24 5.29
C GLU A 62 0.08 3.52 5.55
N ILE A 63 1.39 3.37 5.69
CA ILE A 63 2.33 4.39 6.11
C ILE A 63 3.23 4.71 4.93
N PHE A 64 3.15 5.95 4.46
CA PHE A 64 3.93 6.43 3.34
C PHE A 64 5.11 7.28 3.85
N LEU A 65 6.33 6.88 3.52
CA LEU A 65 7.62 7.49 3.90
C LEU A 65 7.87 7.49 5.42
N SER A 66 7.38 8.46 6.20
CA SER A 66 7.63 8.52 7.64
C SER A 66 6.44 8.05 8.45
N GLY A 67 6.71 7.19 9.45
CA GLY A 67 5.67 6.57 10.27
C GLY A 67 5.18 7.45 11.42
N PRO A 68 3.98 7.13 11.95
CA PRO A 68 3.36 7.84 13.07
C PRO A 68 3.99 7.46 14.42
N ILE A 69 3.71 8.31 15.42
CA ILE A 69 3.89 8.01 16.85
C ILE A 69 2.49 7.88 17.46
N LEU A 70 2.23 6.75 18.08
CA LEU A 70 0.91 6.39 18.61
C LEU A 70 1.01 6.05 20.09
N GLU A 71 0.07 6.54 20.91
CA GLU A 71 -0.11 6.12 22.30
C GLU A 71 -1.24 5.11 22.39
N VAL A 72 -1.02 4.01 23.07
CA VAL A 72 -1.99 2.93 23.26
C VAL A 72 -2.94 3.26 24.39
N ASN A 73 -4.23 3.39 24.10
CA ASN A 73 -5.30 3.52 25.11
C ASN A 73 -6.21 2.29 25.03
N ALA A 74 -5.59 1.13 25.21
CA ALA A 74 -6.24 -0.17 25.30
C ALA A 74 -5.50 -1.01 26.35
N LYS A 75 -6.22 -1.83 27.13
CA LYS A 75 -5.63 -2.63 28.21
C LYS A 75 -4.46 -3.49 27.74
N ASN A 76 -4.61 -4.13 26.59
CA ASN A 76 -3.55 -4.82 25.87
C ASN A 76 -3.95 -5.02 24.40
N ALA A 77 -2.97 -5.16 23.54
CA ALA A 77 -3.16 -5.51 22.13
C ALA A 77 -1.88 -6.16 21.57
N LEU A 78 -1.97 -6.78 20.40
CA LEU A 78 -0.81 -7.13 19.58
C LEU A 78 -0.66 -6.11 18.48
N VAL A 79 0.57 -5.73 18.15
CA VAL A 79 0.88 -4.91 16.99
C VAL A 79 1.92 -5.59 16.11
N SER A 80 1.85 -5.34 14.82
CA SER A 80 2.79 -5.88 13.83
C SER A 80 3.05 -4.89 12.71
N LEU A 81 4.20 -5.06 12.06
CA LEU A 81 4.64 -4.24 10.92
C LEU A 81 5.16 -5.14 9.80
N ILE A 82 4.81 -4.82 8.57
CA ILE A 82 5.47 -5.30 7.36
C ILE A 82 6.02 -4.10 6.61
N GLY A 83 7.27 -4.18 6.21
CA GLY A 83 8.00 -3.11 5.52
C GLY A 83 9.37 -3.60 5.07
N SER A 84 10.33 -2.69 4.89
CA SER A 84 11.71 -3.06 4.57
C SER A 84 12.43 -3.68 5.78
N ASN A 85 13.62 -4.25 5.55
CA ASN A 85 14.45 -4.78 6.63
C ASN A 85 14.91 -3.70 7.63
N SER A 86 14.97 -2.43 7.21
CA SER A 86 15.29 -1.29 8.06
C SER A 86 14.09 -0.71 8.82
N SER A 87 12.86 -1.15 8.50
CA SER A 87 11.66 -0.74 9.23
C SER A 87 11.62 -1.34 10.64
N SER A 88 10.92 -0.72 11.57
CA SER A 88 10.78 -1.23 12.94
C SER A 88 9.59 -0.61 13.67
N ILE A 89 9.09 -1.33 14.66
CA ILE A 89 8.28 -0.77 15.75
C ILE A 89 9.19 -0.58 16.96
N GLU A 90 9.13 0.59 17.57
CA GLU A 90 9.84 0.93 18.79
C GLU A 90 8.82 1.33 19.85
N ILE A 91 8.83 0.65 21.00
CA ILE A 91 8.02 1.01 22.18
C ILE A 91 8.92 1.85 23.08
N ILE A 92 8.76 3.19 22.98
CA ILE A 92 9.71 4.17 23.52
C ILE A 92 9.85 4.02 25.03
N ASN A 93 8.73 4.00 25.75
CA ASN A 93 8.72 3.96 27.22
C ASN A 93 9.18 2.63 27.80
N ARG A 94 9.34 1.59 26.98
CA ARG A 94 9.85 0.27 27.40
C ARG A 94 11.21 -0.05 26.81
N ASN A 95 11.77 0.81 25.98
CA ASN A 95 13.02 0.61 25.25
C ASN A 95 13.07 -0.74 24.48
N VAL A 96 11.94 -1.10 23.83
CA VAL A 96 11.82 -2.33 23.07
C VAL A 96 11.70 -1.99 21.59
N LYS A 97 12.52 -2.65 20.76
CA LYS A 97 12.48 -2.49 19.30
C LYS A 97 12.32 -3.84 18.61
N ILE A 98 11.36 -3.94 17.72
CA ILE A 98 11.13 -5.14 16.91
C ILE A 98 11.24 -4.86 15.41
N ARG A 99 11.70 -5.88 14.68
CA ARG A 99 11.77 -5.88 13.22
C ARG A 99 10.45 -6.31 12.59
N PRO A 100 10.22 -6.04 11.29
CA PRO A 100 9.05 -6.53 10.57
C PRO A 100 8.94 -8.05 10.59
N GLY A 101 7.72 -8.55 10.32
CA GLY A 101 7.45 -9.98 10.23
C GLY A 101 7.21 -10.68 11.57
N ARG A 102 6.98 -9.92 12.64
CA ARG A 102 6.54 -10.44 13.93
C ARG A 102 5.57 -9.50 14.63
N SER A 103 4.78 -10.04 15.54
CA SER A 103 3.97 -9.24 16.45
C SER A 103 4.61 -9.10 17.82
N ILE A 104 4.17 -8.08 18.56
CA ILE A 104 4.54 -7.84 19.96
C ILE A 104 3.33 -7.34 20.74
N LYS A 105 3.27 -7.72 22.01
CA LYS A 105 2.26 -7.25 22.94
C LYS A 105 2.56 -5.84 23.43
N VAL A 106 1.55 -4.99 23.33
CA VAL A 106 1.54 -3.62 23.84
C VAL A 106 0.49 -3.45 24.92
N PHE A 107 0.69 -2.49 25.79
CA PHE A 107 -0.13 -2.21 26.96
C PHE A 107 -0.61 -0.77 26.95
N GLU A 108 -1.58 -0.48 27.80
CA GLU A 108 -2.06 0.88 28.02
C GLU A 108 -0.91 1.84 28.35
N LYS A 109 -0.90 3.01 27.71
CA LYS A 109 0.14 4.05 27.76
C LYS A 109 1.49 3.69 27.11
N ASP A 110 1.61 2.54 26.43
CA ASP A 110 2.77 2.33 25.58
C ASP A 110 2.78 3.39 24.46
N ILE A 111 3.97 3.96 24.19
CA ILE A 111 4.20 4.90 23.10
C ILE A 111 4.94 4.16 22.00
N ILE A 112 4.24 3.95 20.90
CA ILE A 112 4.72 3.22 19.73
C ILE A 112 5.21 4.21 18.70
N LYS A 113 6.49 4.15 18.34
CA LYS A 113 7.06 4.84 17.18
C LYS A 113 7.24 3.86 16.03
N ILE A 114 6.67 4.16 14.88
CA ILE A 114 6.81 3.34 13.69
C ILE A 114 7.88 3.97 12.79
N ASN A 115 8.97 3.25 12.58
CA ASN A 115 10.01 3.65 11.65
C ASN A 115 9.80 2.88 10.35
N SER A 116 9.42 3.56 9.29
CA SER A 116 9.19 2.94 7.97
C SER A 116 10.48 2.47 7.29
N GLY A 117 11.63 2.95 7.80
CA GLY A 117 12.92 2.75 7.12
C GLY A 117 13.07 3.71 5.93
N ASN A 118 14.20 3.62 5.24
CA ASN A 118 14.53 4.43 4.08
C ASN A 118 14.71 3.59 2.80
N GLU A 119 14.32 2.31 2.86
CA GLU A 119 14.50 1.35 1.78
C GLU A 119 13.22 1.00 1.03
N ASN A 120 12.10 1.60 1.41
CA ASN A 120 10.78 1.40 0.80
C ASN A 120 9.94 2.67 0.89
N LEU A 121 8.91 2.75 0.05
CA LEU A 121 7.96 3.86 0.08
C LEU A 121 6.88 3.65 1.13
N ILE A 122 6.45 2.40 1.33
CA ILE A 122 5.26 2.07 2.12
C ILE A 122 5.54 0.92 3.08
N SER A 123 5.05 1.09 4.31
CA SER A 123 4.95 0.04 5.33
C SER A 123 3.50 -0.13 5.77
N LEU A 124 3.13 -1.33 6.22
CA LEU A 124 1.80 -1.65 6.73
C LEU A 124 1.86 -2.01 8.20
N PHE A 125 1.04 -1.34 9.02
CA PHE A 125 0.92 -1.60 10.45
C PHE A 125 -0.48 -2.13 10.77
N SER A 126 -0.55 -3.17 11.57
CA SER A 126 -1.80 -3.75 12.08
C SER A 126 -1.79 -3.84 13.60
N ILE A 127 -2.99 -3.74 14.18
CA ILE A 127 -3.25 -3.94 15.60
C ILE A 127 -4.37 -4.97 15.77
N SER A 128 -4.23 -5.86 16.77
CA SER A 128 -5.22 -6.91 17.03
C SER A 128 -6.60 -6.33 17.36
N GLY A 129 -7.64 -6.95 16.81
CA GLY A 129 -9.03 -6.48 16.84
C GLY A 129 -9.36 -5.47 15.74
N GLY A 130 -8.37 -4.83 15.12
CA GLY A 130 -8.58 -3.87 14.05
C GLY A 130 -9.20 -2.55 14.49
N PHE A 131 -9.56 -1.73 13.51
CA PHE A 131 -10.05 -0.37 13.69
C PHE A 131 -11.58 -0.30 13.65
N ASN A 132 -12.19 0.36 14.63
CA ASN A 132 -13.65 0.58 14.71
C ASN A 132 -14.05 1.82 13.92
N VAL A 133 -14.02 1.69 12.59
CA VAL A 133 -14.34 2.76 11.65
C VAL A 133 -15.46 2.32 10.73
N THR A 134 -16.39 3.22 10.43
CA THR A 134 -17.54 2.96 9.56
C THR A 134 -17.07 2.71 8.12
N LYS A 135 -17.62 1.68 7.49
CA LYS A 135 -17.40 1.42 6.07
C LYS A 135 -18.18 2.42 5.21
N VAL A 136 -17.52 3.00 4.22
CA VAL A 136 -18.13 3.84 3.18
C VAL A 136 -18.07 3.08 1.86
N LEU A 137 -19.21 2.84 1.24
CA LEU A 137 -19.33 2.00 0.05
C LEU A 137 -18.66 0.62 0.22
N GLY A 138 -18.87 -0.01 1.37
CA GLY A 138 -18.35 -1.34 1.71
C GLY A 138 -16.89 -1.42 2.17
N SER A 139 -16.14 -0.30 2.22
CA SER A 139 -14.71 -0.25 2.55
C SER A 139 -14.39 0.75 3.65
N LYS A 140 -13.38 0.41 4.47
CA LYS A 140 -12.76 1.32 5.45
C LYS A 140 -11.62 2.16 4.83
N SER A 141 -11.30 1.99 3.55
CA SER A 141 -10.19 2.70 2.92
C SER A 141 -10.41 4.19 2.84
N THR A 142 -9.37 4.95 3.15
CA THR A 142 -9.31 6.40 3.00
C THR A 142 -9.00 6.80 1.56
N ASN A 143 -9.71 7.78 1.03
CA ASN A 143 -9.30 8.55 -0.14
C ASN A 143 -9.18 10.03 0.26
N PRO A 144 -7.97 10.52 0.54
CA PRO A 144 -7.77 11.88 1.04
C PRO A 144 -8.15 12.97 0.02
N SER A 145 -8.06 12.67 -1.29
CA SER A 145 -8.33 13.66 -2.36
C SER A 145 -9.80 14.10 -2.41
N VAL A 146 -10.71 13.23 -1.95
CA VAL A 146 -12.16 13.50 -1.92
C VAL A 146 -12.75 13.39 -0.52
N ILE A 147 -11.91 13.35 0.52
CA ILE A 147 -12.27 13.26 1.94
C ILE A 147 -13.28 12.12 2.20
N MET A 148 -12.95 10.91 1.71
CA MET A 148 -13.86 9.77 1.76
C MET A 148 -13.28 8.59 2.55
N GLY A 149 -14.12 7.97 3.37
CA GLY A 149 -13.80 6.72 4.08
C GLY A 149 -12.73 6.89 5.16
N GLY A 150 -12.14 5.79 5.60
CA GLY A 150 -11.14 5.79 6.65
C GLY A 150 -11.62 6.44 7.94
N PHE A 151 -10.67 7.03 8.66
CA PHE A 151 -10.96 7.85 9.84
C PHE A 151 -10.95 9.33 9.44
N LYS A 152 -12.14 9.97 9.48
CA LYS A 152 -12.37 11.37 9.08
C LYS A 152 -12.02 11.73 7.62
N GLY A 153 -11.91 10.74 6.74
CA GLY A 153 -11.67 10.96 5.31
C GLY A 153 -10.25 11.39 4.90
N GLY A 154 -9.32 11.48 5.85
CA GLY A 154 -7.97 12.02 5.62
C GLY A 154 -6.83 11.16 6.16
N PHE A 155 -5.63 11.70 6.09
CA PHE A 155 -4.47 11.16 6.79
C PHE A 155 -4.62 11.33 8.30
N LEU A 156 -3.85 10.53 9.07
CA LEU A 156 -3.80 10.72 10.52
C LEU A 156 -3.14 12.05 10.85
N GLU A 157 -3.77 12.82 11.70
CA GLU A 157 -3.28 14.09 12.22
C GLU A 157 -3.01 13.98 13.72
N ASP A 158 -2.16 14.85 14.22
CA ASP A 158 -1.81 14.93 15.64
C ASP A 158 -3.05 15.14 16.50
N ASN A 159 -3.06 14.51 17.67
CA ASN A 159 -4.15 14.52 18.64
C ASN A 159 -5.46 13.82 18.22
N MET A 160 -5.51 13.13 17.08
CA MET A 160 -6.63 12.26 16.76
C MET A 160 -6.68 11.03 17.69
N ASN A 161 -7.88 10.56 18.01
CA ASN A 161 -8.13 9.32 18.72
C ASN A 161 -8.73 8.31 17.73
N LEU A 162 -7.90 7.42 17.21
CA LEU A 162 -8.30 6.39 16.25
C LEU A 162 -8.94 5.22 16.98
N PRO A 163 -10.28 5.01 16.83
CA PRO A 163 -11.00 4.03 17.62
C PRO A 163 -10.63 2.60 17.22
N LEU A 164 -10.54 1.72 18.22
CA LEU A 164 -10.29 0.29 18.06
C LEU A 164 -11.53 -0.51 18.37
N ASN A 165 -11.67 -1.68 17.76
CA ASN A 165 -12.65 -2.66 18.17
C ASN A 165 -12.31 -3.22 19.56
N LYS A 166 -13.34 -3.58 20.33
CA LYS A 166 -13.13 -4.30 21.58
C LYS A 166 -12.52 -5.65 21.28
N ASN A 167 -11.43 -5.92 21.92
CA ASN A 167 -10.64 -7.10 21.66
C ASN A 167 -11.12 -8.28 22.50
N ILE A 168 -11.54 -9.36 21.85
CA ILE A 168 -12.21 -10.50 22.49
C ILE A 168 -11.33 -11.75 22.55
N HIS A 169 -10.16 -11.76 21.89
CA HIS A 169 -9.35 -12.97 21.72
C HIS A 169 -8.16 -13.08 22.68
N LYS A 170 -7.82 -14.31 23.05
CA LYS A 170 -6.51 -14.62 23.67
C LYS A 170 -5.42 -14.41 22.61
N TYR A 171 -4.49 -13.50 22.88
CA TYR A 171 -3.41 -13.18 21.99
C TYR A 171 -2.19 -14.03 22.25
N HIS A 172 -1.62 -14.52 21.16
CA HIS A 172 -0.29 -15.08 21.13
C HIS A 172 0.55 -14.24 20.18
N GLU A 173 1.72 -13.84 20.62
CA GLU A 173 2.69 -13.26 19.70
C GLU A 173 3.00 -14.26 18.59
N SER A 174 3.28 -13.75 17.42
CA SER A 174 3.52 -14.58 16.22
C SER A 174 4.69 -14.02 15.43
N LEU A 175 5.37 -14.88 14.70
CA LEU A 175 6.46 -14.47 13.82
C LEU A 175 6.49 -15.29 12.53
N ILE A 176 7.10 -14.72 11.51
CA ILE A 176 7.49 -15.41 10.28
C ILE A 176 8.94 -15.87 10.45
N PRO A 177 9.21 -17.19 10.47
CA PRO A 177 10.59 -17.66 10.51
C PRO A 177 11.39 -17.13 9.31
N LYS A 178 12.57 -16.53 9.57
CA LYS A 178 13.46 -16.00 8.54
C LYS A 178 12.78 -14.96 7.61
N PHE A 179 11.96 -14.06 8.18
CA PHE A 179 11.37 -12.97 7.40
C PHE A 179 12.45 -12.19 6.64
N LYS A 180 12.22 -12.03 5.34
CA LYS A 180 12.98 -11.11 4.49
C LYS A 180 11.99 -10.22 3.75
N SER A 181 12.25 -8.92 3.74
CA SER A 181 11.54 -8.03 2.83
C SER A 181 11.92 -8.35 1.38
N HIS A 182 11.10 -7.89 0.44
CA HIS A 182 11.49 -7.98 -0.97
C HIS A 182 12.78 -7.19 -1.23
N ASP A 183 13.68 -7.78 -2.00
CA ASP A 183 14.82 -7.07 -2.56
C ASP A 183 14.31 -5.93 -3.46
N GLN A 184 15.17 -4.93 -3.71
CA GLN A 184 14.81 -3.83 -4.59
C GLN A 184 14.46 -4.33 -5.98
N VAL A 185 13.20 -4.15 -6.36
CA VAL A 185 12.71 -4.50 -7.70
C VAL A 185 13.32 -3.53 -8.70
N LYS A 186 13.93 -4.07 -9.76
CA LYS A 186 14.50 -3.28 -10.85
C LYS A 186 13.71 -3.39 -12.14
N ILE A 187 12.93 -4.45 -12.30
CA ILE A 187 12.14 -4.75 -13.49
C ILE A 187 10.70 -4.96 -13.08
N PHE A 188 9.78 -4.28 -13.79
CA PHE A 188 8.34 -4.47 -13.67
C PHE A 188 7.83 -5.05 -14.99
N ARG A 189 7.11 -6.18 -14.88
CA ARG A 189 6.50 -6.82 -16.05
C ARG A 189 5.22 -6.12 -16.41
N VAL A 190 5.02 -5.90 -17.71
CA VAL A 190 3.89 -5.16 -18.25
C VAL A 190 3.25 -5.91 -19.41
N ILE A 191 1.95 -5.67 -19.59
CA ILE A 191 1.23 -5.99 -20.82
C ILE A 191 1.12 -4.70 -21.61
N ILE A 192 1.56 -4.71 -22.86
CA ILE A 192 1.49 -3.54 -23.75
C ILE A 192 0.03 -3.24 -24.11
N GLY A 193 -0.32 -1.96 -24.17
CA GLY A 193 -1.67 -1.46 -24.43
C GLY A 193 -2.37 -0.92 -23.16
N PRO A 194 -3.64 -0.49 -23.25
CA PRO A 194 -4.59 -0.71 -24.35
C PRO A 194 -4.44 0.20 -25.57
N HIS A 195 -3.70 1.32 -25.49
CA HIS A 195 -3.61 2.30 -26.58
C HIS A 195 -2.32 2.14 -27.39
N VAL A 196 -1.97 0.89 -27.75
CA VAL A 196 -0.77 0.58 -28.55
C VAL A 196 -0.79 1.31 -29.91
N ASP A 197 -1.95 1.51 -30.49
CA ASP A 197 -2.18 2.25 -31.74
C ASP A 197 -1.81 3.75 -31.65
N LYS A 198 -1.58 4.26 -30.46
CA LYS A 198 -1.16 5.65 -30.22
C LYS A 198 0.36 5.81 -30.13
N PHE A 199 1.11 4.75 -30.35
CA PHE A 199 2.57 4.75 -30.29
C PHE A 199 3.17 4.00 -31.48
N THR A 200 4.29 4.49 -32.01
CA THR A 200 5.06 3.72 -32.99
C THR A 200 5.80 2.58 -32.32
N ASN A 201 6.20 1.56 -33.06
CA ASN A 201 7.03 0.47 -32.54
C ASN A 201 8.34 0.97 -31.92
N ASP A 202 8.95 2.02 -32.50
CA ASP A 202 10.18 2.63 -31.97
C ASP A 202 9.93 3.28 -30.59
N GLU A 203 8.79 3.94 -30.39
CA GLU A 203 8.46 4.53 -29.10
C GLU A 203 8.16 3.45 -28.04
N ILE A 204 7.52 2.34 -28.42
CA ILE A 204 7.31 1.19 -27.54
C ILE A 204 8.67 0.56 -27.16
N ASN A 205 9.55 0.34 -28.12
CA ASN A 205 10.89 -0.19 -27.88
C ASN A 205 11.73 0.76 -27.00
N LYS A 206 11.63 2.07 -27.24
CA LYS A 206 12.26 3.10 -26.42
C LYS A 206 11.73 3.04 -24.97
N PHE A 207 10.41 2.91 -24.77
CA PHE A 207 9.79 2.77 -23.45
C PHE A 207 10.35 1.56 -22.69
N LEU A 208 10.45 0.39 -23.33
CA LEU A 208 10.96 -0.85 -22.73
C LEU A 208 12.46 -0.81 -22.47
N SER A 209 13.26 -0.19 -23.33
CA SER A 209 14.71 -0.10 -23.19
C SER A 209 15.18 1.00 -22.24
N THR A 210 14.33 1.99 -21.92
CA THR A 210 14.67 3.11 -21.07
C THR A 210 14.82 2.68 -19.60
N SER A 211 15.85 3.21 -18.94
CA SER A 211 16.00 3.13 -17.49
C SER A 211 15.25 4.31 -16.84
N TRP A 212 14.08 4.04 -16.30
CA TRP A 212 13.18 5.03 -15.69
C TRP A 212 13.58 5.31 -14.25
N LYS A 213 13.66 6.59 -13.87
CA LYS A 213 13.95 7.00 -12.48
C LYS A 213 12.65 7.38 -11.77
N VAL A 214 12.42 6.81 -10.60
CA VAL A 214 11.30 7.19 -9.71
C VAL A 214 11.53 8.60 -9.19
N THR A 215 10.60 9.51 -9.44
CA THR A 215 10.69 10.90 -8.99
C THR A 215 10.16 11.06 -7.56
N LYS A 216 10.27 12.28 -7.01
CA LYS A 216 9.61 12.65 -5.75
C LYS A 216 8.11 12.95 -5.90
N ASP A 217 7.65 13.09 -7.15
CA ASP A 217 6.22 13.28 -7.46
C ASP A 217 5.52 11.93 -7.39
N ILE A 218 5.24 11.53 -6.17
CA ILE A 218 4.63 10.26 -5.83
C ILE A 218 3.59 10.44 -4.74
N ASN A 219 2.42 9.90 -4.96
CA ASN A 219 1.32 9.82 -3.99
C ASN A 219 0.43 8.62 -4.30
N ARG A 220 -0.69 8.47 -3.61
CA ARG A 220 -1.62 7.36 -3.82
C ARG A 220 -2.37 7.40 -5.17
N MET A 221 -2.30 8.51 -5.94
CA MET A 221 -2.86 8.60 -7.30
C MET A 221 -1.91 8.03 -8.35
N GLY A 222 -0.59 8.20 -8.17
CA GLY A 222 0.40 7.73 -9.14
C GLY A 222 1.84 8.03 -8.79
N ILE A 223 2.72 7.43 -9.57
CA ILE A 223 4.17 7.62 -9.53
C ILE A 223 4.61 8.20 -10.87
N LYS A 224 5.16 9.41 -10.83
CA LYS A 224 5.79 10.00 -12.01
C LYS A 224 7.21 9.46 -12.16
N LEU A 225 7.52 9.04 -13.40
CA LEU A 225 8.85 8.57 -13.77
C LEU A 225 9.52 9.58 -14.70
N THR A 226 10.83 9.63 -14.66
CA THR A 226 11.63 10.45 -15.59
C THR A 226 12.68 9.60 -16.31
N GLY A 227 12.92 9.92 -17.59
CA GLY A 227 13.83 9.19 -18.48
C GLY A 227 13.75 9.73 -19.91
N ASN A 228 13.90 8.89 -20.89
CA ASN A 228 13.73 9.29 -22.30
C ASN A 228 12.29 9.64 -22.57
N LYS A 229 12.05 10.76 -23.24
CA LYS A 229 10.69 11.17 -23.61
C LYS A 229 10.08 10.21 -24.63
N ILE A 230 8.84 9.82 -24.38
CA ILE A 230 8.02 8.98 -25.25
C ILE A 230 7.03 9.87 -25.99
N ASN A 231 7.00 9.79 -27.31
CA ASN A 231 6.07 10.53 -28.14
C ASN A 231 4.83 9.68 -28.41
N SER A 232 3.68 10.30 -28.25
CA SER A 232 2.40 9.70 -28.66
C SER A 232 1.82 10.45 -29.85
N ILE A 233 1.26 9.73 -30.81
CA ILE A 233 0.53 10.32 -31.94
C ILE A 233 -0.91 10.75 -31.58
N ALA A 234 -1.35 10.44 -30.34
CA ALA A 234 -2.69 10.82 -29.86
C ALA A 234 -2.91 12.34 -29.75
N GLY A 235 -1.80 13.11 -29.61
CA GLY A 235 -1.91 14.55 -29.43
C GLY A 235 -2.65 14.96 -28.14
N ARG A 236 -3.39 16.10 -28.22
CA ARG A 236 -4.22 16.61 -27.11
C ARG A 236 -5.67 16.13 -27.17
N ASP A 237 -6.08 15.51 -28.27
CA ASP A 237 -7.49 15.23 -28.58
C ASP A 237 -7.91 13.80 -28.23
N MET A 238 -7.20 13.15 -27.32
CA MET A 238 -7.59 11.83 -26.87
C MET A 238 -8.82 11.91 -25.96
N LEU A 239 -9.87 11.18 -26.31
CA LEU A 239 -11.06 11.03 -25.46
C LEU A 239 -10.68 10.36 -24.14
N SER A 240 -11.27 10.84 -23.05
CA SER A 240 -11.10 10.22 -21.74
C SER A 240 -11.62 8.80 -21.73
N ASP A 241 -10.83 7.88 -21.21
CA ASP A 241 -11.13 6.45 -21.11
C ASP A 241 -10.84 5.92 -19.70
N GLY A 242 -11.43 4.77 -19.37
CA GLY A 242 -11.31 4.14 -18.05
C GLY A 242 -9.87 3.87 -17.65
N ASN A 243 -9.52 4.21 -16.41
CA ASN A 243 -8.20 3.97 -15.85
C ASN A 243 -8.19 2.74 -14.94
N GLN A 244 -7.22 1.86 -15.14
CA GLN A 244 -6.95 0.74 -14.24
C GLN A 244 -5.73 1.05 -13.35
N ILE A 245 -5.66 0.42 -12.17
CA ILE A 245 -4.44 0.43 -11.36
C ILE A 245 -3.31 -0.22 -12.15
N GLY A 246 -2.11 0.37 -12.09
CA GLY A 246 -0.95 -0.12 -12.83
C GLY A 246 -0.88 0.32 -14.28
N SER A 247 -1.91 0.98 -14.82
CA SER A 247 -1.79 1.58 -16.16
C SER A 247 -0.68 2.63 -16.17
N ILE A 248 0.11 2.66 -17.23
CA ILE A 248 1.20 3.61 -17.44
C ILE A 248 0.76 4.59 -18.51
N GLN A 249 0.41 5.78 -18.08
CA GLN A 249 0.03 6.89 -18.94
C GLN A 249 1.24 7.68 -19.40
N ILE A 250 1.26 8.08 -20.67
CA ILE A 250 2.28 8.99 -21.21
C ILE A 250 1.68 10.40 -21.27
N THR A 251 2.26 11.31 -20.51
CA THR A 251 1.85 12.72 -20.48
C THR A 251 2.21 13.45 -21.79
N LEU A 252 1.68 14.65 -21.98
CA LEU A 252 2.06 15.51 -23.11
C LEU A 252 3.56 15.87 -23.11
N SER A 253 4.22 15.84 -21.94
CA SER A 253 5.67 16.04 -21.84
C SER A 253 6.50 14.79 -22.18
N GLY A 254 5.85 13.66 -22.48
CA GLY A 254 6.49 12.38 -22.79
C GLY A 254 6.94 11.59 -21.56
N GLU A 255 6.54 11.98 -20.36
CA GLU A 255 6.92 11.31 -19.11
C GLU A 255 5.85 10.30 -18.70
N PRO A 256 6.24 9.08 -18.27
CA PRO A 256 5.30 8.09 -17.79
C PRO A 256 4.79 8.39 -16.38
N ILE A 257 3.50 8.09 -16.16
CA ILE A 257 2.87 8.05 -14.83
C ILE A 257 2.27 6.67 -14.63
N VAL A 258 2.73 5.96 -13.59
CA VAL A 258 2.13 4.69 -13.14
C VAL A 258 0.94 5.01 -12.25
N LEU A 259 -0.27 4.61 -12.64
CA LEU A 259 -1.50 4.89 -11.89
C LEU A 259 -1.67 3.95 -10.69
N LEU A 260 -2.02 4.52 -9.53
CA LEU A 260 -2.15 3.86 -8.24
C LEU A 260 -3.62 3.82 -7.75
N PRO A 261 -3.93 3.24 -6.57
CA PRO A 261 -5.30 2.99 -6.11
C PRO A 261 -6.25 4.20 -6.08
N ASP A 262 -5.75 5.40 -5.77
CA ASP A 262 -6.57 6.62 -5.67
C ASP A 262 -6.60 7.44 -6.98
N ARG A 263 -6.13 6.87 -8.09
CA ARG A 263 -6.14 7.51 -9.41
C ARG A 263 -7.54 7.95 -9.84
N GLY A 264 -7.62 8.95 -10.72
CA GLY A 264 -8.88 9.25 -11.43
C GLY A 264 -9.43 8.02 -12.14
N THR A 265 -10.73 7.80 -12.10
CA THR A 265 -11.37 6.63 -12.72
C THR A 265 -11.34 6.69 -14.25
N ILE A 266 -11.25 7.89 -14.81
CA ILE A 266 -11.05 8.18 -16.24
C ILE A 266 -9.86 9.11 -16.44
N GLY A 267 -9.32 9.14 -17.65
CA GLY A 267 -8.23 10.04 -18.04
C GLY A 267 -8.00 10.08 -19.53
N GLY A 268 -7.47 11.21 -20.01
CA GLY A 268 -7.23 11.48 -21.44
C GLY A 268 -5.79 11.29 -21.91
N TYR A 269 -4.91 10.71 -21.10
CA TYR A 269 -3.56 10.36 -21.58
C TYR A 269 -3.52 8.94 -22.13
N PRO A 270 -2.79 8.70 -23.23
CA PRO A 270 -2.65 7.36 -23.79
C PRO A 270 -1.89 6.43 -22.83
N LYS A 271 -2.41 5.23 -22.68
CA LYS A 271 -1.85 4.17 -21.83
C LYS A 271 -1.00 3.24 -22.68
N ILE A 272 0.33 3.31 -22.51
CA ILE A 272 1.28 2.52 -23.30
C ILE A 272 1.35 1.06 -22.82
N ALA A 273 1.18 0.84 -21.51
CA ALA A 273 1.26 -0.49 -20.90
C ALA A 273 0.50 -0.53 -19.57
N THR A 274 0.32 -1.73 -19.03
CA THR A 274 -0.23 -1.96 -17.68
C THR A 274 0.67 -2.95 -16.92
N ILE A 275 1.09 -2.59 -15.71
CA ILE A 275 1.87 -3.47 -14.82
C ILE A 275 1.00 -4.65 -14.39
N ILE A 276 1.55 -5.86 -14.39
CA ILE A 276 0.83 -7.06 -13.96
C ILE A 276 0.55 -7.03 -12.45
N SER A 277 -0.52 -7.71 -12.00
CA SER A 277 -1.01 -7.61 -10.62
C SER A 277 0.03 -8.01 -9.57
N SER A 278 0.83 -9.06 -9.82
CA SER A 278 1.90 -9.48 -8.90
C SER A 278 3.01 -8.42 -8.74
N ASP A 279 3.28 -7.66 -9.78
CA ASP A 279 4.34 -6.65 -9.74
C ASP A 279 3.85 -5.33 -9.14
N LEU A 280 2.54 -5.05 -9.18
CA LEU A 280 1.94 -3.94 -8.43
C LEU A 280 2.19 -4.08 -6.91
N GLU A 281 2.15 -5.29 -6.40
CA GLU A 281 2.44 -5.62 -5.00
C GLU A 281 3.89 -5.28 -4.59
N LEU A 282 4.78 -5.05 -5.56
CA LEU A 282 6.19 -4.72 -5.34
C LEU A 282 6.46 -3.20 -5.33
N ILE A 283 5.49 -2.39 -5.77
CA ILE A 283 5.61 -0.92 -5.79
C ILE A 283 5.98 -0.35 -4.40
N PRO A 284 5.43 -0.81 -3.27
CA PRO A 284 5.84 -0.36 -1.95
C PRO A 284 7.33 -0.48 -1.65
N SER A 285 8.05 -1.41 -2.28
CA SER A 285 9.50 -1.60 -2.10
C SER A 285 10.38 -0.63 -2.90
N LEU A 286 9.79 0.24 -3.72
CA LEU A 286 10.53 1.25 -4.47
C LEU A 286 11.14 2.32 -3.55
N LYS A 287 12.16 3.02 -4.07
CA LYS A 287 12.75 4.21 -3.45
C LYS A 287 12.68 5.40 -4.39
N ILE A 288 12.58 6.60 -3.85
CA ILE A 288 12.77 7.84 -4.61
C ILE A 288 14.19 7.83 -5.19
N GLY A 289 14.31 8.13 -6.47
CA GLY A 289 15.59 8.12 -7.19
C GLY A 289 16.04 6.77 -7.73
N GLN A 290 15.33 5.68 -7.37
CA GLN A 290 15.62 4.33 -7.89
C GLN A 290 15.38 4.28 -9.39
N LYS A 291 16.21 3.53 -10.09
CA LYS A 291 16.03 3.20 -11.52
C LYS A 291 15.31 1.87 -11.67
N ILE A 292 14.30 1.85 -12.54
CA ILE A 292 13.51 0.68 -12.89
C ILE A 292 13.44 0.54 -14.41
N ARG A 293 13.06 -0.64 -14.89
CA ARG A 293 12.77 -0.94 -16.31
C ARG A 293 11.44 -1.67 -16.41
N PHE A 294 10.88 -1.65 -17.61
CA PHE A 294 9.69 -2.43 -17.94
C PHE A 294 10.06 -3.57 -18.89
N GLU A 295 9.45 -4.72 -18.68
CA GLU A 295 9.60 -5.90 -19.51
C GLU A 295 8.21 -6.32 -20.01
N SER A 296 8.04 -6.44 -21.30
CA SER A 296 6.76 -6.86 -21.91
C SER A 296 6.62 -8.37 -21.84
N ILE A 297 5.48 -8.82 -21.32
CA ILE A 297 5.07 -10.23 -21.32
C ILE A 297 3.64 -10.38 -21.85
N ASN A 298 3.25 -11.58 -22.21
CA ASN A 298 1.89 -11.87 -22.62
C ASN A 298 0.97 -12.19 -21.43
N ILE A 299 -0.35 -12.26 -21.69
CA ILE A 299 -1.36 -12.48 -20.66
C ILE A 299 -1.22 -13.85 -19.98
N ASP A 300 -0.84 -14.90 -20.71
CA ASP A 300 -0.74 -16.24 -20.16
C ASP A 300 0.49 -16.39 -19.25
N GLU A 301 1.58 -15.71 -19.57
CA GLU A 301 2.73 -15.57 -18.69
C GLU A 301 2.36 -14.79 -17.43
N ALA A 302 1.64 -13.67 -17.56
CA ALA A 302 1.18 -12.88 -16.41
C ALA A 302 0.29 -13.70 -15.46
N LYS A 303 -0.64 -14.53 -16.00
CA LYS A 303 -1.47 -15.44 -15.19
C LYS A 303 -0.64 -16.45 -14.42
N LYS A 304 0.34 -17.10 -15.07
CA LYS A 304 1.23 -18.09 -14.41
C LYS A 304 2.01 -17.43 -13.26
N ILE A 305 2.54 -16.24 -13.49
CA ILE A 305 3.30 -15.48 -12.50
C ILE A 305 2.41 -15.09 -11.31
N ASN A 306 1.18 -14.62 -11.56
CA ASN A 306 0.25 -14.29 -10.49
C ASN A 306 -0.12 -15.51 -9.64
N ILE A 307 -0.37 -16.67 -10.24
CA ILE A 307 -0.64 -17.92 -9.51
C ILE A 307 0.55 -18.30 -8.62
N GLU A 308 1.77 -18.21 -9.13
CA GLU A 308 2.98 -18.51 -8.36
C GLU A 308 3.18 -17.51 -7.22
N PHE A 309 2.89 -16.25 -7.44
CA PHE A 309 2.97 -15.20 -6.43
C PHE A 309 1.97 -15.46 -5.28
N GLU A 310 0.73 -15.80 -5.58
CA GLU A 310 -0.28 -16.19 -4.58
C GLU A 310 0.13 -17.46 -3.81
N ARG A 311 0.71 -18.46 -4.47
CA ARG A 311 1.25 -19.65 -3.79
C ARG A 311 2.34 -19.31 -2.79
N LYS A 312 3.26 -18.38 -3.14
CA LYS A 312 4.31 -17.89 -2.23
C LYS A 312 3.70 -17.18 -1.02
N THR A 313 2.70 -16.33 -1.23
CA THR A 313 1.98 -15.65 -0.15
C THR A 313 1.32 -16.64 0.79
N ASN A 314 0.60 -17.63 0.26
CA ASN A 314 -0.04 -18.67 1.06
C ASN A 314 0.98 -19.52 1.85
N LYS A 315 2.15 -19.78 1.29
CA LYS A 315 3.26 -20.45 1.99
C LYS A 315 3.77 -19.58 3.16
N ILE A 316 3.91 -18.27 2.99
CA ILE A 316 4.27 -17.36 4.08
C ILE A 316 3.20 -17.37 5.16
N LEU A 317 1.92 -17.25 4.81
CA LEU A 317 0.79 -17.28 5.76
C LEU A 317 0.76 -18.57 6.57
N SER A 318 1.04 -19.72 5.93
CA SER A 318 1.10 -21.03 6.59
C SER A 318 2.34 -21.20 7.48
N SER A 319 3.41 -20.45 7.23
CA SER A 319 4.66 -20.53 8.01
C SER A 319 4.65 -19.69 9.28
N ILE A 320 3.61 -18.87 9.50
CA ILE A 320 3.49 -18.03 10.71
C ILE A 320 3.30 -18.95 11.91
N ILE A 321 4.21 -18.83 12.88
CA ILE A 321 4.18 -19.58 14.14
C ILE A 321 3.80 -18.69 15.31
N LYS A 322 3.05 -19.23 16.27
CA LYS A 322 2.75 -18.60 17.56
C LYS A 322 3.93 -18.85 18.52
N ILE A 323 4.27 -17.85 19.32
CA ILE A 323 5.34 -17.87 20.34
C ILE A 323 4.83 -17.43 21.70
#